data_8cc7ce3d849b1087b0a53024cdd5ad8d
#
_entry.id   8cc7ce3d849b1087b0a53024cdd5ad8d
#
_cell.length_a   1.000
_cell.length_b   1.000
_cell.length_c   1.000
_cell.angle_alpha   90.00
_cell.angle_beta   90.00
_cell.angle_gamma   90.00
#
_symmetry.space_group_name_H-M   'P 1'
#
loop_
_entity.id
_entity.type
_entity.pdbx_description
1 polymer ?
#
loop_
_entity_poly.entity_id
_entity_poly.type
_entity_poly.pdbx_seq_one_letter_code
_entity_poly.pdbx_strand_id
1 'polypeptide(L)'
;MYRHVEYYPGDPILSLVETFKRDERPEKVNLSIGIYFDDEGKMPVLESVRRAEAERAAVPRPSPYLPMEGLDTYRSAVQHLLFGKDNPALAEGRVATVQTLGGSGALKVGEIGRAHV
;
A
#
# COMPACT_ATOMS: atom_id res chain seq x y z
N MET A 1 3.81 24.84 -31.13
CA MET A 1 4.59 24.96 -29.91
C MET A 1 5.11 23.63 -29.40
N TYR A 2 4.34 22.52 -29.51
CA TYR A 2 4.71 21.20 -28.98
C TYR A 2 5.14 20.16 -30.03
N ARG A 3 5.63 20.58 -31.20
CA ARG A 3 6.01 19.67 -32.33
C ARG A 3 7.22 18.77 -32.00
N HIS A 4 7.98 19.10 -30.95
CA HIS A 4 9.15 18.35 -30.49
C HIS A 4 8.83 17.39 -29.33
N VAL A 5 7.60 17.39 -28.85
CA VAL A 5 7.16 16.44 -27.81
C VAL A 5 6.74 15.16 -28.49
N GLU A 6 7.40 14.07 -28.17
CA GLU A 6 7.04 12.75 -28.67
C GLU A 6 5.64 12.34 -28.18
N TYR A 7 4.95 11.60 -29.03
CA TYR A 7 3.65 11.04 -28.66
C TYR A 7 3.83 10.05 -27.51
N TYR A 8 3.15 10.28 -26.41
CA TYR A 8 3.09 9.33 -25.28
C TYR A 8 2.01 8.28 -25.55
N PRO A 9 2.37 7.00 -25.71
CA PRO A 9 1.43 5.93 -26.08
C PRO A 9 0.47 5.53 -24.94
N GLY A 10 0.58 6.16 -23.79
CA GLY A 10 -0.16 5.80 -22.58
C GLY A 10 0.60 4.82 -21.68
N ASP A 11 0.03 4.56 -20.52
CA ASP A 11 0.60 3.58 -19.59
C ASP A 11 0.25 2.16 -20.06
N PRO A 12 1.24 1.27 -20.29
CA PRO A 12 1.00 -0.07 -20.82
C PRO A 12 0.23 -0.98 -19.86
N ILE A 13 0.28 -0.71 -18.55
CA ILE A 13 -0.43 -1.49 -17.52
C ILE A 13 -1.86 -0.98 -17.37
N LEU A 14 -2.04 0.33 -17.22
CA LEU A 14 -3.36 0.93 -17.02
C LEU A 14 -4.25 0.79 -18.27
N SER A 15 -3.68 0.82 -19.47
CA SER A 15 -4.42 0.59 -20.72
C SER A 15 -5.01 -0.83 -20.82
N LEU A 16 -4.44 -1.82 -20.11
CA LEU A 16 -5.02 -3.18 -20.04
C LEU A 16 -6.38 -3.18 -19.34
N VAL A 17 -6.61 -2.32 -18.39
CA VAL A 17 -7.92 -2.20 -17.71
C VAL A 17 -8.99 -1.73 -18.70
N GLU A 18 -8.67 -0.79 -19.58
CA GLU A 18 -9.59 -0.34 -20.62
C GLU A 18 -9.84 -1.42 -21.67
N THR A 19 -8.79 -2.14 -22.08
CA THR A 19 -8.91 -3.26 -23.00
C THR A 19 -9.80 -4.35 -22.43
N PHE A 20 -9.60 -4.69 -21.14
CA PHE A 20 -10.46 -5.63 -20.42
C PHE A 20 -11.93 -5.20 -20.40
N LYS A 21 -12.22 -3.93 -20.18
CA LYS A 21 -13.59 -3.41 -20.18
C LYS A 21 -14.27 -3.54 -21.55
N ARG A 22 -13.52 -3.38 -22.64
CA ARG A 22 -14.01 -3.48 -24.02
C ARG A 22 -14.18 -4.92 -24.51
N ASP A 23 -13.52 -5.86 -23.86
CA ASP A 23 -13.63 -7.29 -24.19
C ASP A 23 -15.03 -7.79 -23.74
N GLU A 24 -15.80 -8.32 -24.66
CA GLU A 24 -17.17 -8.79 -24.41
C GLU A 24 -17.25 -10.28 -24.05
N ARG A 25 -16.11 -10.98 -24.01
CA ARG A 25 -16.08 -12.40 -23.67
C ARG A 25 -16.49 -12.63 -22.22
N PRO A 26 -17.44 -13.57 -21.93
CA PRO A 26 -17.93 -13.78 -20.56
C PRO A 26 -16.91 -14.43 -19.62
N GLU A 27 -15.96 -15.21 -20.18
CA GLU A 27 -14.96 -15.97 -19.40
C GLU A 27 -13.69 -15.16 -19.12
N LYS A 28 -13.67 -13.86 -19.40
CA LYS A 28 -12.51 -13.03 -19.21
C LYS A 28 -12.17 -12.83 -17.72
N VAL A 29 -10.89 -12.85 -17.38
CA VAL A 29 -10.37 -12.57 -16.05
C VAL A 29 -9.37 -11.44 -16.11
N ASN A 30 -9.50 -10.45 -15.23
CA ASN A 30 -8.58 -9.33 -15.15
C ASN A 30 -7.40 -9.67 -14.24
N LEU A 31 -6.22 -9.83 -14.81
CA LEU A 31 -4.96 -10.07 -14.10
C LEU A 31 -3.97 -8.90 -14.25
N SER A 32 -4.42 -7.74 -14.72
CA SER A 32 -3.54 -6.59 -14.99
C SER A 32 -3.00 -5.92 -13.73
N ILE A 33 -3.73 -5.98 -12.63
CA ILE A 33 -3.37 -5.35 -11.35
C ILE A 33 -3.64 -6.33 -10.22
N GLY A 34 -2.73 -6.42 -9.25
CA GLY A 34 -2.87 -7.26 -8.07
C GLY A 34 -3.89 -6.70 -7.07
N ILE A 35 -5.18 -6.82 -7.41
CA ILE A 35 -6.31 -6.44 -6.55
C ILE A 35 -7.12 -7.69 -6.23
N TYR A 36 -7.49 -7.85 -4.96
CA TYR A 36 -8.41 -8.92 -4.56
C TYR A 36 -9.85 -8.56 -4.93
N PHE A 37 -10.52 -9.50 -5.58
CA PHE A 37 -11.96 -9.46 -5.83
C PHE A 37 -12.61 -10.69 -5.20
N ASP A 38 -13.83 -10.52 -4.68
CA ASP A 38 -14.65 -11.63 -4.20
C ASP A 38 -15.29 -12.41 -5.36
N ASP A 39 -16.06 -13.44 -5.04
CA ASP A 39 -16.71 -14.30 -6.04
C ASP A 39 -17.78 -13.55 -6.88
N GLU A 40 -18.28 -12.42 -6.37
CA GLU A 40 -19.18 -11.52 -7.09
C GLU A 40 -18.44 -10.45 -7.92
N GLY A 41 -17.11 -10.51 -7.97
CA GLY A 41 -16.27 -9.55 -8.70
C GLY A 41 -16.19 -8.16 -8.06
N LYS A 42 -16.48 -8.05 -6.76
CA LYS A 42 -16.40 -6.81 -6.00
C LYS A 42 -15.14 -6.79 -5.16
N MET A 43 -14.61 -5.61 -4.92
CA MET A 43 -13.50 -5.40 -3.99
C MET A 43 -14.07 -5.19 -2.57
N PRO A 44 -13.91 -6.16 -1.65
CA PRO A 44 -14.47 -6.05 -0.32
C PRO A 44 -13.70 -5.04 0.53
N VAL A 45 -14.42 -4.28 1.35
CA VAL A 45 -13.84 -3.48 2.42
C VAL A 45 -13.80 -4.34 3.68
N LEU A 46 -12.61 -4.57 4.22
CA LEU A 46 -12.45 -5.35 5.44
C LEU A 46 -13.18 -4.69 6.62
N GLU A 47 -13.88 -5.47 7.40
CA GLU A 47 -14.64 -4.97 8.55
C GLU A 47 -13.74 -4.23 9.56
N SER A 48 -12.52 -4.68 9.77
CA SER A 48 -11.53 -4.00 10.61
C SER A 48 -11.20 -2.59 10.11
N VAL A 49 -11.08 -2.42 8.80
CA VAL A 49 -10.84 -1.10 8.18
C VAL A 49 -12.06 -0.22 8.36
N ARG A 50 -13.25 -0.70 8.02
CA ARG A 50 -14.50 0.03 8.18
C ARG A 50 -14.72 0.54 9.61
N ARG A 51 -14.42 -0.30 10.60
CA ARG A 51 -14.52 0.07 12.02
C ARG A 51 -13.49 1.13 12.41
N ALA A 52 -12.25 0.97 11.99
CA ALA A 52 -11.19 1.95 12.27
C ALA A 52 -11.48 3.32 11.63
N GLU A 53 -12.00 3.34 10.41
CA GLU A 53 -12.43 4.58 9.75
C GLU A 53 -13.59 5.26 10.50
N ALA A 54 -14.59 4.49 10.92
CA ALA A 54 -15.72 5.01 11.69
C ALA A 54 -15.26 5.61 13.02
N GLU A 55 -14.40 4.94 13.76
CA GLU A 55 -13.82 5.43 15.02
C GLU A 55 -13.01 6.72 14.81
N ARG A 56 -12.21 6.77 13.74
CA ARG A 56 -11.44 7.95 13.39
C ARG A 56 -12.34 9.14 13.01
N ALA A 57 -13.41 8.91 12.28
CA ALA A 57 -14.35 9.94 11.87
C ALA A 57 -15.16 10.49 13.06
N ALA A 58 -15.51 9.63 14.01
CA ALA A 58 -16.25 10.02 15.21
C ALA A 58 -15.46 10.96 16.15
N VAL A 59 -14.13 10.87 16.14
CA VAL A 59 -13.25 11.69 16.99
C VAL A 59 -12.21 12.39 16.09
N PRO A 60 -12.56 13.57 15.54
CA PRO A 60 -11.61 14.34 14.74
C PRO A 60 -10.34 14.65 15.53
N ARG A 61 -9.21 14.34 14.95
CA ARG A 61 -7.89 14.60 15.54
C ARG A 61 -7.05 15.46 14.61
N PRO A 62 -6.27 16.40 15.11
CA PRO A 62 -5.32 17.13 14.30
C PRO A 62 -4.31 16.15 13.67
N SER A 63 -3.83 16.49 12.50
CA SER A 63 -2.82 15.71 11.77
C SER A 63 -1.50 16.50 11.73
N PRO A 64 -0.73 16.53 12.84
CA PRO A 64 0.57 17.19 12.89
C PRO A 64 1.61 16.42 12.08
N TYR A 65 2.79 17.00 11.90
CA TYR A 65 3.94 16.27 11.39
C TYR A 65 4.27 15.09 12.30
N LEU A 66 4.58 13.96 11.69
CA LEU A 66 5.04 12.78 12.41
C LEU A 66 6.54 12.88 12.69
N PRO A 67 7.06 12.12 13.68
CA PRO A 67 8.49 11.85 13.80
C PRO A 67 9.06 11.26 12.50
N MET A 68 10.37 11.37 12.30
CA MET A 68 11.03 10.89 11.08
C MET A 68 10.79 9.39 10.83
N GLU A 69 10.73 8.60 11.90
CA GLU A 69 10.47 7.16 11.84
C GLU A 69 8.98 6.83 11.68
N GLY A 70 8.11 7.81 11.78
CA GLY A 70 6.67 7.64 11.75
C GLY A 70 6.02 7.48 13.12
N LEU A 71 4.74 7.15 13.12
CA LEU A 71 3.92 7.00 14.32
C LEU A 71 4.30 5.74 15.11
N ASP A 72 4.68 5.90 16.36
CA ASP A 72 5.17 4.82 17.21
C ASP A 72 4.14 3.70 17.41
N THR A 73 2.87 4.07 17.64
CA THR A 73 1.78 3.10 17.77
C THR A 73 1.58 2.27 16.50
N TYR A 74 1.76 2.87 15.31
CA TYR A 74 1.70 2.17 14.04
C TYR A 74 2.88 1.20 13.89
N ARG A 75 4.10 1.65 14.17
CA ARG A 75 5.31 0.83 14.06
C ARG A 75 5.23 -0.39 14.97
N SER A 76 4.83 -0.18 16.23
CA SER A 76 4.62 -1.27 17.20
C SER A 76 3.54 -2.26 16.74
N ALA A 77 2.40 -1.77 16.27
CA ALA A 77 1.31 -2.63 15.79
C ALA A 77 1.74 -3.49 14.59
N VAL A 78 2.48 -2.92 13.64
CA VAL A 78 3.00 -3.65 12.47
C VAL A 78 4.02 -4.71 12.91
N GLN A 79 4.92 -4.41 13.83
CA GLN A 79 5.87 -5.38 14.38
C GLN A 79 5.15 -6.57 15.01
N HIS A 80 4.15 -6.31 15.86
CA HIS A 80 3.36 -7.37 16.48
C HIS A 80 2.56 -8.19 15.46
N LEU A 81 2.05 -7.55 14.42
CA LEU A 81 1.29 -8.23 13.37
C LEU A 81 2.19 -9.19 12.57
N LEU A 82 3.41 -8.76 12.23
CA LEU A 82 4.32 -9.53 11.38
C LEU A 82 5.08 -10.62 12.15
N PHE A 83 5.54 -10.33 13.35
CA PHE A 83 6.43 -11.21 14.10
C PHE A 83 5.76 -11.93 15.27
N GLY A 84 4.55 -11.51 15.65
CA GLY A 84 3.92 -11.96 16.91
C GLY A 84 4.46 -11.21 18.12
N LYS A 85 3.62 -11.03 19.14
CA LYS A 85 3.96 -10.23 20.33
C LYS A 85 5.12 -10.78 21.15
N ASP A 86 5.28 -12.09 21.15
CA ASP A 86 6.25 -12.80 21.99
C ASP A 86 7.56 -13.13 21.24
N ASN A 87 7.76 -12.53 20.06
CA ASN A 87 8.97 -12.80 19.29
C ASN A 87 10.20 -12.19 19.98
N PRO A 88 11.24 -12.98 20.25
CA PRO A 88 12.46 -12.50 20.93
C PRO A 88 13.13 -11.32 20.22
N ALA A 89 13.06 -11.27 18.90
CA ALA A 89 13.65 -10.17 18.13
C ALA A 89 13.05 -8.79 18.47
N LEU A 90 11.78 -8.75 18.90
CA LEU A 90 11.13 -7.51 19.35
C LEU A 90 11.64 -7.12 20.75
N ALA A 91 11.67 -8.08 21.66
CA ALA A 91 12.14 -7.84 23.03
C ALA A 91 13.63 -7.41 23.07
N GLU A 92 14.44 -7.94 22.19
CA GLU A 92 15.87 -7.64 22.05
C GLU A 92 16.15 -6.38 21.21
N GLY A 93 15.13 -5.70 20.69
CA GLY A 93 15.28 -4.49 19.88
C GLY A 93 15.95 -4.70 18.51
N ARG A 94 15.91 -5.92 17.97
CA ARG A 94 16.54 -6.27 16.67
C ARG A 94 15.70 -5.93 15.44
N VAL A 95 14.50 -5.36 15.62
CA VAL A 95 13.59 -5.00 14.53
C VAL A 95 13.44 -3.48 14.47
N ALA A 96 14.00 -2.88 13.43
CA ALA A 96 13.74 -1.49 13.09
C ALA A 96 12.53 -1.39 12.17
N THR A 97 11.65 -0.42 12.40
CA THR A 97 10.47 -0.17 11.58
C THR A 97 10.34 1.32 11.31
N VAL A 98 10.13 1.68 10.06
CA VAL A 98 9.95 3.05 9.62
C VAL A 98 8.65 3.15 8.82
N GLN A 99 7.83 4.13 9.14
CA GLN A 99 6.65 4.47 8.35
C GLN A 99 7.05 5.33 7.16
N THR A 100 6.60 4.97 5.97
CA THR A 100 6.98 5.63 4.72
C THR A 100 5.76 6.03 3.90
N LEU A 101 5.97 6.79 2.82
CA LEU A 101 4.94 7.16 1.86
C LEU A 101 4.63 5.98 0.91
N GLY A 102 3.72 5.12 1.33
CA GLY A 102 3.31 3.95 0.56
C GLY A 102 4.41 2.91 0.35
N GLY A 103 4.12 1.89 -0.45
CA GLY A 103 5.05 0.80 -0.77
C GLY A 103 6.28 1.27 -1.54
N SER A 104 6.14 2.21 -2.46
CA SER A 104 7.27 2.76 -3.24
C SER A 104 8.27 3.49 -2.35
N GLY A 105 7.78 4.27 -1.37
CA GLY A 105 8.63 4.91 -0.37
C GLY A 105 9.35 3.89 0.51
N ALA A 106 8.66 2.82 0.90
CA ALA A 106 9.26 1.74 1.69
C ALA A 106 10.39 1.02 0.95
N LEU A 107 10.15 0.66 -0.31
CA LEU A 107 11.17 0.04 -1.17
C LEU A 107 12.38 0.94 -1.34
N LYS A 108 12.17 2.25 -1.56
CA LYS A 108 13.27 3.21 -1.72
C LYS A 108 14.12 3.34 -0.47
N VAL A 109 13.50 3.44 0.71
CA VAL A 109 14.23 3.50 1.99
C VAL A 109 15.04 2.22 2.22
N GLY A 110 14.45 1.04 1.97
CA GLY A 110 15.13 -0.24 2.09
C GLY A 110 16.29 -0.40 1.11
N GLU A 111 16.15 0.09 -0.12
CA GLU A 111 17.19 0.06 -1.14
C GLU A 111 18.39 0.95 -0.77
N ILE A 112 18.14 2.17 -0.30
CA ILE A 112 19.20 3.08 0.16
C ILE A 112 19.97 2.47 1.33
N GLY A 113 19.28 1.83 2.29
CA GLY A 113 19.91 1.15 3.43
C GLY A 113 20.88 0.05 2.99
N ARG A 114 20.56 -0.70 1.93
CA ARG A 114 21.45 -1.76 1.39
C ARG A 114 22.68 -1.22 0.65
N ALA A 115 22.61 -0.02 0.12
CA ALA A 115 23.72 0.59 -0.63
C ALA A 115 24.87 1.08 0.28
N HIS A 116 24.67 1.10 1.59
CA HIS A 116 25.63 1.62 2.59
C HIS A 116 26.20 0.55 3.55
N VAL A 117 25.97 -0.74 3.25
CA VAL A 117 26.49 -1.87 4.02
C VAL A 117 27.64 -2.54 3.27
#